data_cc0bedb1792ea600df27d03c87975a3f
#
_entry.id   cc0bedb1792ea600df27d03c87975a3f
#
_cell.length_a   1.000
_cell.length_b   1.000
_cell.length_c   1.000
_cell.angle_alpha   90.00
_cell.angle_beta   90.00
_cell.angle_gamma   90.00
#
_symmetry.space_group_name_H-M   'P 1'
#
loop_
_entity.id
_entity.type
_entity.pdbx_description
1 polymer ?
#
loop_
_entity_poly.entity_id
_entity_poly.type
_entity_poly.pdbx_seq_one_letter_code
_entity_poly.pdbx_strand_id
1 'polypeptide(L)'
;MCETKEELRAEKGTESPLSPGNGRGESESRELRATQVIRRRLPDERRSLTHHFSVGGQEGYVTVGLYEDGLPGEVFIRMAKEGSTVSGLMDSFATAVSLALQYGVPLKILCEKFSHTRFEPSGWSGNPKIGYAKSLMDYLFRWLELRFLKGEQGVLFEQQRPSEMQYEANTAKALAQVVELGDAPSCQFCGSLMVRNGSCYRCLECGSTSGCS
;
A
#
# COMPACT_ATOMS: atom_id res chain seq x y z
N MET A 1 -49.68 51.83 -8.95
CA MET A 1 -49.76 52.53 -10.28
C MET A 1 -49.15 51.58 -11.27
N CYS A 2 -50.02 51.01 -11.94
CA CYS A 2 -50.28 50.81 -13.39
C CYS A 2 -49.41 49.67 -13.94
N GLU A 3 -49.97 48.45 -14.20
CA GLU A 3 -50.85 48.04 -15.34
C GLU A 3 -50.14 48.32 -16.66
N THR A 4 -50.05 47.36 -17.62
CA THR A 4 -51.01 46.53 -18.36
C THR A 4 -50.20 45.55 -19.22
N LYS A 5 -50.49 44.25 -19.33
CA LYS A 5 -51.42 43.57 -20.26
C LYS A 5 -51.20 43.89 -21.76
N GLU A 6 -50.92 42.85 -22.56
CA GLU A 6 -51.68 42.35 -23.73
C GLU A 6 -50.80 41.36 -24.51
N GLU A 7 -51.09 40.11 -24.61
CA GLU A 7 -52.06 39.30 -25.35
C GLU A 7 -51.98 39.41 -26.86
N LEU A 8 -52.13 38.24 -27.49
CA LEU A 8 -52.52 37.83 -28.86
C LEU A 8 -51.35 37.63 -29.84
N ARG A 9 -51.25 36.58 -30.66
CA ARG A 9 -52.29 35.72 -31.26
C ARG A 9 -51.60 34.51 -31.95
N ALA A 10 -52.31 33.44 -31.98
CA ALA A 10 -52.04 32.21 -32.70
C ALA A 10 -52.20 32.37 -34.22
N GLU A 11 -51.44 31.63 -35.01
CA GLU A 11 -51.98 31.10 -36.30
C GLU A 11 -51.46 29.71 -36.60
N LYS A 12 -52.39 28.89 -36.97
CA LYS A 12 -52.37 27.52 -37.45
C LYS A 12 -51.95 27.44 -38.93
N GLY A 13 -51.34 26.33 -39.30
CA GLY A 13 -51.24 25.90 -40.73
C GLY A 13 -50.49 24.53 -40.71
N THR A 14 -51.28 23.49 -40.69
CA THR A 14 -51.72 22.44 -41.63
C THR A 14 -50.58 21.59 -42.22
N GLU A 15 -50.53 20.31 -41.80
CA GLU A 15 -50.65 19.04 -42.57
C GLU A 15 -49.87 18.96 -43.90
N SER A 16 -49.19 17.88 -44.25
CA SER A 16 -49.20 16.43 -43.98
C SER A 16 -48.09 15.73 -44.80
N PRO A 17 -48.05 14.40 -44.99
CA PRO A 17 -47.06 13.48 -44.42
C PRO A 17 -46.25 12.80 -45.53
N LEU A 18 -45.08 12.28 -45.18
CA LEU A 18 -44.47 11.19 -45.96
C LEU A 18 -43.49 10.39 -45.05
N SER A 19 -43.90 9.18 -44.73
CA SER A 19 -43.04 8.05 -44.34
C SER A 19 -42.52 7.34 -45.60
N PRO A 20 -41.68 6.32 -45.58
CA PRO A 20 -40.84 5.76 -44.51
C PRO A 20 -39.39 5.52 -44.98
N GLY A 21 -38.48 5.31 -44.08
CA GLY A 21 -37.14 4.93 -44.51
C GLY A 21 -36.21 4.51 -43.36
N ASN A 22 -36.32 3.26 -42.98
CA ASN A 22 -35.26 2.33 -42.60
C ASN A 22 -34.17 2.79 -41.63
N GLY A 23 -34.27 2.25 -40.46
CA GLY A 23 -33.25 1.47 -39.76
C GLY A 23 -31.83 1.96 -39.71
N ARG A 24 -31.38 2.31 -38.54
CA ARG A 24 -30.16 1.81 -37.95
C ARG A 24 -29.82 2.57 -36.66
N GLY A 25 -29.64 1.78 -35.63
CA GLY A 25 -28.82 2.18 -34.53
C GLY A 25 -29.52 2.95 -33.44
N GLU A 26 -30.36 2.28 -32.69
CA GLU A 26 -30.46 2.56 -31.26
C GLU A 26 -29.07 2.42 -30.68
N SER A 27 -28.30 3.50 -30.72
CA SER A 27 -27.19 3.68 -29.80
C SER A 27 -27.82 3.77 -28.43
N GLU A 28 -27.93 2.63 -27.81
CA GLU A 28 -28.13 2.42 -26.40
C GLU A 28 -27.09 3.28 -25.70
N SER A 29 -27.45 4.52 -25.43
CA SER A 29 -26.71 5.37 -24.48
C SER A 29 -26.84 4.67 -23.16
N ARG A 30 -25.87 3.81 -22.92
CA ARG A 30 -25.57 3.19 -21.64
C ARG A 30 -25.27 4.34 -20.71
N GLU A 31 -26.30 4.94 -20.12
CA GLU A 31 -26.17 5.79 -18.96
C GLU A 31 -25.39 4.98 -17.94
N LEU A 32 -24.10 5.27 -17.85
CA LEU A 32 -23.28 4.92 -16.72
C LEU A 32 -23.96 5.57 -15.51
N ARG A 33 -24.90 4.84 -14.90
CA ARG A 33 -25.36 5.15 -13.55
C ARG A 33 -24.12 5.14 -12.70
N ALA A 34 -23.52 6.31 -12.53
CA ALA A 34 -22.50 6.53 -11.55
C ALA A 34 -23.15 6.12 -10.22
N THR A 35 -22.76 4.96 -9.72
CA THR A 35 -23.15 4.50 -8.39
C THR A 35 -22.69 5.61 -7.47
N GLN A 36 -23.60 6.40 -6.90
CA GLN A 36 -23.25 7.46 -5.97
C GLN A 36 -22.57 6.79 -4.79
N VAL A 37 -21.26 6.90 -4.73
CA VAL A 37 -20.47 6.40 -3.60
C VAL A 37 -20.77 7.32 -2.41
N ILE A 38 -21.57 6.82 -1.47
CA ILE A 38 -21.99 7.56 -0.29
C ILE A 38 -20.84 7.53 0.71
N ARG A 39 -20.44 8.70 1.20
CA ARG A 39 -19.43 8.83 2.23
C ARG A 39 -19.91 8.23 3.55
N ARG A 40 -19.23 7.21 4.07
CA ARG A 40 -19.44 6.64 5.39
C ARG A 40 -18.68 7.48 6.42
N ARG A 41 -19.39 8.38 7.11
CA ARG A 41 -18.78 9.18 8.19
C ARG A 41 -18.63 8.34 9.45
N LEU A 42 -17.59 8.63 10.25
CA LEU A 42 -17.45 8.07 11.57
C LEU A 42 -18.41 8.76 12.54
N PRO A 43 -18.85 8.08 13.63
CA PRO A 43 -19.60 8.72 14.70
C PRO A 43 -18.72 9.74 15.44
N ASP A 44 -19.36 10.68 16.15
CA ASP A 44 -18.66 11.72 16.90
C ASP A 44 -17.78 11.12 18.00
N GLU A 45 -18.28 10.12 18.71
CA GLU A 45 -17.52 9.33 19.68
C GLU A 45 -17.08 8.02 19.03
N ARG A 46 -15.77 7.77 19.00
CA ARG A 46 -15.18 6.60 18.33
C ARG A 46 -13.91 6.14 18.99
N ARG A 47 -13.61 4.86 18.84
CA ARG A 47 -12.34 4.28 19.26
C ARG A 47 -11.24 4.74 18.31
N SER A 48 -10.07 5.03 18.86
CA SER A 48 -8.90 5.39 18.07
C SER A 48 -7.65 4.69 18.57
N LEU A 49 -6.67 4.52 17.68
CA LEU A 49 -5.35 4.00 17.99
C LEU A 49 -4.33 5.06 17.65
N THR A 50 -3.56 5.48 18.65
CA THR A 50 -2.46 6.42 18.48
C THR A 50 -1.12 5.68 18.55
N HIS A 51 -0.26 5.93 17.58
CA HIS A 51 1.07 5.33 17.48
C HIS A 51 2.12 6.43 17.29
N HIS A 52 3.16 6.40 18.15
CA HIS A 52 4.34 7.23 18.00
C HIS A 52 5.29 6.63 16.98
N PHE A 53 5.87 7.44 16.13
CA PHE A 53 6.88 7.00 15.17
C PHE A 53 8.06 7.94 15.11
N SER A 54 9.22 7.38 14.73
CA SER A 54 10.44 8.14 14.44
C SER A 54 11.08 7.55 13.18
N VAL A 55 11.39 8.38 12.20
CA VAL A 55 12.04 7.99 10.94
C VAL A 55 13.03 9.07 10.53
N GLY A 56 14.30 8.72 10.38
CA GLY A 56 15.33 9.65 9.90
C GLY A 56 15.45 10.93 10.73
N GLY A 57 15.23 10.86 12.05
CA GLY A 57 15.26 12.02 12.95
C GLY A 57 14.01 12.88 12.92
N GLN A 58 12.97 12.50 12.20
CA GLN A 58 11.65 13.10 12.27
C GLN A 58 10.73 12.24 13.13
N GLU A 59 10.06 12.88 14.06
CA GLU A 59 9.16 12.23 15.01
C GLU A 59 7.73 12.74 14.84
N GLY A 60 6.77 11.90 15.17
CA GLY A 60 5.37 12.27 15.10
C GLY A 60 4.46 11.19 15.67
N TYR A 61 3.19 11.49 15.57
CA TYR A 61 2.10 10.60 15.99
C TYR A 61 1.15 10.39 14.83
N VAL A 62 0.75 9.14 14.61
CA VAL A 62 -0.37 8.81 13.75
C VAL A 62 -1.52 8.33 14.62
N THR A 63 -2.70 8.94 14.45
CA THR A 63 -3.92 8.53 15.13
C THR A 63 -4.90 8.03 14.09
N VAL A 64 -5.38 6.81 14.26
CA VAL A 64 -6.33 6.15 13.36
C VAL A 64 -7.65 6.00 14.09
N GLY A 65 -8.70 6.67 13.60
CA GLY A 65 -10.06 6.49 14.08
C GLY A 65 -10.71 5.27 13.44
N LEU A 66 -11.39 4.49 14.26
CA LEU A 66 -11.95 3.20 13.87
C LEU A 66 -13.49 3.27 13.84
N TYR A 67 -14.07 2.59 12.85
CA TYR A 67 -15.48 2.26 12.89
C TYR A 67 -15.78 1.21 13.98
N GLU A 68 -17.05 0.96 14.25
CA GLU A 68 -17.49 -0.06 15.22
C GLU A 68 -17.03 -1.48 14.83
N ASP A 69 -16.90 -1.75 13.53
CA ASP A 69 -16.37 -2.98 12.97
C ASP A 69 -14.84 -3.13 13.09
N GLY A 70 -14.16 -2.13 13.65
CA GLY A 70 -12.71 -2.10 13.83
C GLY A 70 -11.93 -1.70 12.59
N LEU A 71 -12.59 -1.39 11.48
CA LEU A 71 -11.93 -0.91 10.26
C LEU A 71 -11.48 0.54 10.41
N PRO A 72 -10.34 0.94 9.82
CA PRO A 72 -9.88 2.32 9.83
C PRO A 72 -10.77 3.19 8.93
N GLY A 73 -11.22 4.34 9.46
CA GLY A 73 -12.05 5.29 8.72
C GLY A 73 -11.47 6.69 8.63
N GLU A 74 -10.48 7.01 9.44
CA GLU A 74 -9.77 8.28 9.38
C GLU A 74 -8.35 8.14 9.91
N VAL A 75 -7.48 9.00 9.43
CA VAL A 75 -6.07 9.07 9.82
C VAL A 75 -5.71 10.51 10.10
N PHE A 76 -5.06 10.76 11.22
CA PHE A 76 -4.44 12.04 11.57
C PHE A 76 -2.94 11.81 11.77
N ILE A 77 -2.13 12.72 11.25
CA ILE A 77 -0.68 12.66 11.39
C ILE A 77 -0.21 13.98 11.99
N ARG A 78 0.43 13.92 13.15
CA ARG A 78 0.99 15.07 13.85
C ARG A 78 2.50 14.94 13.89
N MET A 79 3.20 15.87 13.25
CA MET A 79 4.67 15.94 13.31
C MET A 79 5.11 16.73 14.52
N ALA A 80 6.24 16.34 15.13
CA ALA A 80 6.80 17.02 16.30
C ALA A 80 7.18 18.48 16.02
N LYS A 81 7.59 18.80 14.78
CA LYS A 81 7.83 20.17 14.31
C LYS A 81 6.59 20.72 13.65
N GLU A 82 5.74 21.35 14.43
CA GLU A 82 4.57 22.06 13.92
C GLU A 82 4.96 23.25 13.04
N GLY A 83 4.09 23.61 12.08
CA GLY A 83 4.30 24.76 11.19
C GLY A 83 5.34 24.53 10.08
N SER A 84 5.95 23.35 9.99
CA SER A 84 6.83 23.02 8.88
C SER A 84 6.03 22.63 7.62
N THR A 85 6.64 22.80 6.44
CA THR A 85 6.03 22.34 5.18
C THR A 85 5.70 20.85 5.22
N VAL A 86 6.56 20.04 5.84
CA VAL A 86 6.34 18.61 6.02
C VAL A 86 5.09 18.36 6.87
N SER A 87 4.91 19.07 7.98
CA SER A 87 3.74 18.94 8.83
C SER A 87 2.45 19.26 8.05
N GLY A 88 2.42 20.38 7.32
CA GLY A 88 1.25 20.77 6.52
C GLY A 88 0.91 19.78 5.40
N LEU A 89 1.93 19.25 4.72
CA LEU A 89 1.73 18.22 3.69
C LEU A 89 1.22 16.90 4.30
N MET A 90 1.75 16.49 5.46
CA MET A 90 1.30 15.28 6.15
C MET A 90 -0.15 15.40 6.64
N ASP A 91 -0.55 16.56 7.17
CA ASP A 91 -1.94 16.84 7.56
C ASP A 91 -2.90 16.79 6.36
N SER A 92 -2.52 17.44 5.25
CA SER A 92 -3.32 17.44 4.01
C SER A 92 -3.45 16.04 3.43
N PHE A 93 -2.36 15.29 3.44
CA PHE A 93 -2.34 13.90 2.97
C PHE A 93 -3.19 12.99 3.87
N ALA A 94 -3.09 13.12 5.19
CA ALA A 94 -3.91 12.39 6.15
C ALA A 94 -5.40 12.63 5.91
N THR A 95 -5.77 13.89 5.60
CA THR A 95 -7.14 14.24 5.23
C THR A 95 -7.59 13.54 3.94
N ALA A 96 -6.73 13.52 2.91
CA ALA A 96 -7.03 12.82 1.65
C ALA A 96 -7.20 11.31 1.84
N VAL A 97 -6.34 10.67 2.64
CA VAL A 97 -6.45 9.26 3.01
C VAL A 97 -7.73 8.99 3.78
N SER A 98 -8.09 9.84 4.75
CA SER A 98 -9.33 9.73 5.51
C SER A 98 -10.56 9.79 4.59
N LEU A 99 -10.58 10.73 3.65
CA LEU A 99 -11.65 10.81 2.66
C LEU A 99 -11.71 9.54 1.80
N ALA A 100 -10.57 9.06 1.28
CA ALA A 100 -10.51 7.85 0.50
C ALA A 100 -11.10 6.65 1.24
N LEU A 101 -10.73 6.44 2.51
CA LEU A 101 -11.27 5.38 3.36
C LEU A 101 -12.79 5.52 3.55
N GLN A 102 -13.27 6.74 3.82
CA GLN A 102 -14.70 7.03 4.03
C GLN A 102 -15.53 6.88 2.75
N TYR A 103 -14.92 7.04 1.58
CA TYR A 103 -15.53 6.76 0.29
C TYR A 103 -15.35 5.31 -0.18
N GLY A 104 -14.84 4.42 0.69
CA GLY A 104 -14.79 2.98 0.44
C GLY A 104 -13.57 2.50 -0.33
N VAL A 105 -12.51 3.31 -0.45
CA VAL A 105 -11.24 2.82 -1.02
C VAL A 105 -10.64 1.82 -0.02
N PRO A 106 -10.39 0.55 -0.43
CA PRO A 106 -9.80 -0.45 0.46
C PRO A 106 -8.42 -0.03 0.96
N LEU A 107 -8.18 -0.17 2.27
CA LEU A 107 -6.87 0.12 2.88
C LEU A 107 -5.72 -0.61 2.17
N LYS A 108 -5.96 -1.83 1.71
CA LYS A 108 -4.98 -2.63 0.97
C LYS A 108 -4.45 -1.89 -0.27
N ILE A 109 -5.33 -1.26 -1.04
CA ILE A 109 -4.94 -0.50 -2.24
C ILE A 109 -4.06 0.69 -1.85
N LEU A 110 -4.40 1.40 -0.77
CA LEU A 110 -3.60 2.52 -0.28
C LEU A 110 -2.21 2.03 0.18
N CYS A 111 -2.15 0.92 0.93
CA CYS A 111 -0.89 0.32 1.34
C CYS A 111 -0.04 -0.08 0.13
N GLU A 112 -0.59 -0.76 -0.86
CA GLU A 112 0.12 -1.16 -2.08
C GLU A 112 0.67 0.03 -2.87
N LYS A 113 -0.03 1.16 -2.86
CA LYS A 113 0.39 2.36 -3.62
C LYS A 113 1.43 3.20 -2.90
N PHE A 114 1.34 3.31 -1.58
CA PHE A 114 2.16 4.25 -0.81
C PHE A 114 3.29 3.58 -0.02
N SER A 115 3.23 2.27 0.25
CA SER A 115 4.38 1.53 0.75
C SER A 115 5.52 1.55 -0.27
N HIS A 116 6.74 1.59 0.25
CA HIS A 116 7.98 1.59 -0.55
C HIS A 116 8.22 2.85 -1.39
N THR A 117 7.39 3.88 -1.27
CA THR A 117 7.68 5.20 -1.84
C THR A 117 8.94 5.77 -1.21
N ARG A 118 9.84 6.35 -2.04
CA ARG A 118 11.14 6.84 -1.60
C ARG A 118 11.25 8.34 -1.74
N PHE A 119 11.42 9.02 -0.63
CA PHE A 119 11.76 10.45 -0.52
C PHE A 119 12.26 10.76 0.89
N GLU A 120 12.93 11.88 1.06
CA GLU A 120 13.41 12.33 2.35
C GLU A 120 12.30 13.01 3.20
N PRO A 121 12.29 12.80 4.52
CA PRO A 121 13.27 12.07 5.31
C PRO A 121 13.10 10.54 5.24
N SER A 122 14.23 9.84 5.10
CA SER A 122 14.33 8.37 5.13
C SER A 122 15.28 7.96 6.25
N GLY A 123 15.19 6.74 6.75
CA GLY A 123 16.10 6.27 7.80
C GLY A 123 15.56 5.08 8.59
N TRP A 124 16.35 4.70 9.59
CA TRP A 124 15.94 3.67 10.54
C TRP A 124 14.78 4.17 11.39
N SER A 125 13.80 3.32 11.58
CA SER A 125 12.68 3.58 12.48
C SER A 125 12.89 2.89 13.82
N GLY A 126 12.26 3.42 14.88
CA GLY A 126 12.25 2.76 16.19
C GLY A 126 11.42 1.46 16.24
N ASN A 127 10.79 1.05 15.12
CA ASN A 127 9.95 -0.13 15.06
C ASN A 127 10.72 -1.32 14.46
N PRO A 128 11.01 -2.38 15.24
CA PRO A 128 11.79 -3.53 14.77
C PRO A 128 11.08 -4.32 13.64
N LYS A 129 9.75 -4.26 13.56
CA LYS A 129 8.97 -4.96 12.51
C LYS A 129 9.08 -4.26 11.14
N ILE A 130 9.44 -2.98 11.13
CA ILE A 130 9.57 -2.18 9.90
C ILE A 130 11.04 -1.98 9.53
N GLY A 131 11.89 -1.69 10.53
CA GLY A 131 13.32 -1.45 10.33
C GLY A 131 13.58 -0.16 9.57
N TYR A 132 14.30 -0.23 8.46
CA TYR A 132 14.58 0.92 7.61
C TYR A 132 13.33 1.33 6.81
N ALA A 133 12.98 2.61 6.88
CA ALA A 133 11.91 3.21 6.11
C ALA A 133 12.46 4.13 5.01
N LYS A 134 11.96 3.98 3.80
CA LYS A 134 12.40 4.74 2.63
C LYS A 134 11.82 6.17 2.62
N SER A 135 10.79 6.41 3.42
CA SER A 135 10.15 7.70 3.65
C SER A 135 9.19 7.62 4.83
N LEU A 136 8.65 8.76 5.28
CA LEU A 136 7.57 8.78 6.27
C LEU A 136 6.34 8.01 5.78
N MET A 137 6.00 8.14 4.49
CA MET A 137 4.87 7.41 3.88
C MET A 137 5.10 5.91 3.89
N ASP A 138 6.29 5.45 3.48
CA ASP A 138 6.66 4.03 3.52
C ASP A 138 6.46 3.46 4.93
N TYR A 139 6.92 4.19 5.94
CA TYR A 139 6.73 3.78 7.32
C TYR A 139 5.27 3.65 7.71
N LEU A 140 4.49 4.69 7.48
CA LEU A 140 3.09 4.79 7.91
C LEU A 140 2.22 3.70 7.25
N PHE A 141 2.37 3.50 5.93
CA PHE A 141 1.57 2.49 5.22
C PHE A 141 1.98 1.06 5.53
N ARG A 142 3.27 0.79 5.75
CA ARG A 142 3.74 -0.52 6.25
C ARG A 142 3.23 -0.78 7.67
N TRP A 143 3.18 0.25 8.52
CA TRP A 143 2.61 0.11 9.86
C TRP A 143 1.09 -0.15 9.80
N LEU A 144 0.34 0.60 8.97
CA LEU A 144 -1.09 0.37 8.76
C LEU A 144 -1.36 -1.05 8.23
N GLU A 145 -0.57 -1.51 7.27
CA GLU A 145 -0.64 -2.86 6.74
C GLU A 145 -0.44 -3.93 7.83
N LEU A 146 0.63 -3.78 8.63
CA LEU A 146 0.93 -4.70 9.72
C LEU A 146 -0.17 -4.72 10.79
N ARG A 147 -0.79 -3.58 11.04
CA ARG A 147 -1.77 -3.43 12.12
C ARG A 147 -3.16 -3.90 11.73
N PHE A 148 -3.61 -3.60 10.51
CA PHE A 148 -4.98 -3.79 10.08
C PHE A 148 -5.18 -4.90 9.03
N LEU A 149 -4.17 -5.20 8.23
CA LEU A 149 -4.28 -6.21 7.18
C LEU A 149 -3.59 -7.54 7.56
N LYS A 150 -2.42 -7.48 8.20
CA LYS A 150 -1.69 -8.68 8.61
C LYS A 150 -2.11 -9.21 9.98
N GLY A 151 -2.88 -8.44 10.76
CA GLY A 151 -3.41 -8.88 12.06
C GLY A 151 -4.36 -10.09 11.96
N GLU A 152 -5.08 -10.23 10.86
CA GLU A 152 -5.94 -11.40 10.61
C GLU A 152 -5.17 -12.61 10.05
N GLN A 153 -4.04 -12.37 9.35
CA GLN A 153 -3.17 -13.43 8.83
C GLN A 153 -2.07 -13.84 9.83
N GLY A 154 -1.75 -13.00 10.81
CA GLY A 154 -0.75 -13.28 11.84
C GLY A 154 -1.09 -14.52 12.68
N VAL A 155 -2.38 -14.79 12.88
CA VAL A 155 -2.83 -15.97 13.64
C VAL A 155 -2.62 -17.27 12.84
N LEU A 156 -2.71 -17.21 11.50
CA LEU A 156 -2.47 -18.38 10.63
C LEU A 156 -0.97 -18.68 10.44
N PHE A 157 -0.12 -17.64 10.46
CA PHE A 157 1.34 -17.80 10.32
C PHE A 157 2.04 -18.01 11.66
N GLU A 158 1.44 -17.64 12.80
CA GLU A 158 1.98 -17.94 14.13
C GLU A 158 1.97 -19.44 14.42
N GLN A 159 1.06 -20.18 13.79
CA GLN A 159 1.05 -21.66 13.83
C GLN A 159 2.11 -22.31 12.92
N GLN A 160 2.79 -21.54 12.07
CA GLN A 160 3.85 -22.02 11.17
C GLN A 160 5.24 -21.45 11.49
N ARG A 161 5.42 -20.72 12.60
CA ARG A 161 6.78 -20.46 13.07
C ARG A 161 7.38 -21.79 13.53
N PRO A 162 8.47 -22.26 12.91
CA PRO A 162 9.20 -23.40 13.47
C PRO A 162 9.52 -23.05 14.93
N SER A 163 9.28 -23.99 15.85
CA SER A 163 9.68 -23.81 17.23
C SER A 163 11.16 -23.40 17.26
N GLU A 164 11.58 -22.61 18.25
CA GLU A 164 12.97 -22.19 18.40
C GLU A 164 13.95 -23.37 18.27
N MET A 165 13.52 -24.54 18.70
CA MET A 165 14.23 -25.81 18.56
C MET A 165 14.45 -26.24 17.10
N GLN A 166 13.51 -25.93 16.16
CA GLN A 166 13.68 -26.19 14.72
C GLN A 166 14.57 -25.16 14.03
N TYR A 167 14.60 -23.93 14.57
CA TYR A 167 15.49 -22.88 14.07
C TYR A 167 16.93 -23.20 14.42
N GLU A 168 17.19 -23.62 15.66
CA GLU A 168 18.52 -24.06 16.10
C GLU A 168 19.02 -25.29 15.34
N ALA A 169 18.14 -26.28 15.11
CA ALA A 169 18.48 -27.47 14.33
C ALA A 169 18.80 -27.15 12.87
N ASN A 170 18.06 -26.22 12.25
CA ASN A 170 18.31 -25.78 10.88
C ASN A 170 19.57 -24.92 10.78
N THR A 171 19.83 -24.09 11.80
CA THR A 171 21.04 -23.27 11.87
C THR A 171 22.27 -24.13 12.11
N ALA A 172 22.19 -25.14 12.99
CA ALA A 172 23.26 -26.09 13.20
C ALA A 172 23.57 -26.90 11.93
N LYS A 173 22.54 -27.30 11.18
CA LYS A 173 22.69 -28.02 9.91
C LYS A 173 23.28 -27.14 8.80
N ALA A 174 22.88 -25.85 8.74
CA ALA A 174 23.46 -24.88 7.83
C ALA A 174 24.92 -24.56 8.19
N LEU A 175 25.24 -24.42 9.48
CA LEU A 175 26.62 -24.24 9.97
C LEU A 175 27.50 -25.46 9.68
N ALA A 176 26.98 -26.69 9.83
CA ALA A 176 27.73 -27.90 9.48
C ALA A 176 28.05 -27.94 7.97
N GLN A 177 27.13 -27.49 7.11
CA GLN A 177 27.40 -27.37 5.68
C GLN A 177 28.43 -26.28 5.36
N VAL A 178 28.49 -25.20 6.14
CA VAL A 178 29.50 -24.14 5.98
C VAL A 178 30.88 -24.60 6.45
N VAL A 179 30.96 -25.45 7.48
CA VAL A 179 32.22 -26.03 7.95
C VAL A 179 32.82 -27.01 6.92
N GLU A 180 32.00 -27.72 6.16
CA GLU A 180 32.46 -28.53 5.01
C GLU A 180 32.95 -27.67 3.81
N LEU A 181 32.59 -26.41 3.77
CA LEU A 181 33.07 -25.43 2.77
C LEU A 181 34.47 -24.82 3.12
N GLY A 182 35.01 -25.13 4.32
CA GLY A 182 36.27 -24.58 4.79
C GLY A 182 37.48 -24.85 3.89
N ASP A 183 37.42 -25.86 3.03
CA ASP A 183 38.48 -26.20 2.07
C ASP A 183 38.14 -25.79 0.63
N ALA A 184 37.10 -24.99 0.43
CA ALA A 184 36.71 -24.57 -0.91
C ALA A 184 37.71 -23.57 -1.50
N PRO A 185 38.35 -23.88 -2.64
CA PRO A 185 39.32 -22.98 -3.26
C PRO A 185 38.64 -21.73 -3.81
N SER A 186 39.40 -20.63 -3.88
CA SER A 186 38.94 -19.44 -4.61
C SER A 186 39.06 -19.67 -6.12
N CYS A 187 38.09 -19.14 -6.85
CA CYS A 187 38.10 -19.20 -8.31
C CYS A 187 39.28 -18.41 -8.88
N GLN A 188 40.08 -19.05 -9.74
CA GLN A 188 41.26 -18.42 -10.35
C GLN A 188 40.92 -17.30 -11.35
N PHE A 189 39.66 -17.25 -11.82
CA PHE A 189 39.22 -16.26 -12.81
C PHE A 189 38.54 -15.03 -12.18
N CYS A 190 37.70 -15.21 -11.13
CA CYS A 190 36.94 -14.12 -10.55
C CYS A 190 37.16 -13.92 -9.03
N GLY A 191 37.95 -14.79 -8.37
CA GLY A 191 38.25 -14.69 -6.96
C GLY A 191 37.14 -15.14 -6.01
N SER A 192 35.94 -15.46 -6.50
CA SER A 192 34.82 -15.92 -5.67
C SER A 192 35.06 -17.33 -5.14
N LEU A 193 34.47 -17.65 -3.98
CA LEU A 193 34.53 -19.00 -3.43
C LEU A 193 33.81 -19.99 -4.34
N MET A 194 34.46 -21.14 -4.57
CA MET A 194 33.88 -22.20 -5.41
C MET A 194 33.07 -23.17 -4.55
N VAL A 195 31.97 -23.69 -5.09
CA VAL A 195 31.14 -24.71 -4.42
C VAL A 195 31.48 -26.11 -4.95
N ARG A 196 31.48 -27.08 -4.05
CA ARG A 196 31.74 -28.47 -4.39
C ARG A 196 30.57 -29.03 -5.21
N ASN A 197 30.89 -29.65 -6.33
CA ASN A 197 29.93 -30.32 -7.21
C ASN A 197 30.46 -31.72 -7.53
N GLY A 198 30.13 -32.69 -6.68
CA GLY A 198 30.72 -34.02 -6.74
C GLY A 198 32.20 -34.03 -6.32
N SER A 199 33.08 -34.54 -7.18
CA SER A 199 34.52 -34.52 -6.96
C SER A 199 35.20 -33.22 -7.44
N CYS A 200 34.47 -32.31 -8.07
CA CYS A 200 34.97 -31.06 -8.64
C CYS A 200 34.44 -29.83 -7.88
N TYR A 201 35.03 -28.67 -8.15
CA TYR A 201 34.54 -27.38 -7.66
C TYR A 201 34.01 -26.55 -8.84
N ARG A 202 32.88 -25.87 -8.65
CA ARG A 202 32.27 -24.97 -9.62
C ARG A 202 32.14 -23.57 -9.03
N CYS A 203 32.53 -22.57 -9.79
CA CYS A 203 32.25 -21.18 -9.46
C CYS A 203 30.83 -20.81 -9.86
N LEU A 204 30.06 -20.26 -8.90
CA LEU A 204 28.67 -19.84 -9.18
C LEU A 204 28.62 -18.52 -9.94
N GLU A 205 29.65 -17.67 -9.85
CA GLU A 205 29.68 -16.35 -10.48
C GLU A 205 30.09 -16.44 -11.96
N CYS A 206 31.18 -17.12 -12.29
CA CYS A 206 31.70 -17.18 -13.66
C CYS A 206 31.51 -18.53 -14.34
N GLY A 207 30.98 -19.54 -13.64
CA GLY A 207 30.72 -20.87 -14.19
C GLY A 207 31.95 -21.76 -14.39
N SER A 208 33.15 -21.28 -14.06
CA SER A 208 34.40 -22.09 -14.20
C SER A 208 34.40 -23.27 -13.25
N THR A 209 35.05 -24.36 -13.67
CA THR A 209 35.21 -25.58 -12.86
C THR A 209 36.70 -25.86 -12.61
N SER A 210 37.04 -26.41 -11.45
CA SER A 210 38.39 -26.83 -11.12
C SER A 210 38.39 -28.17 -10.38
N GLY A 211 39.48 -28.95 -10.53
CA GLY A 211 39.65 -30.22 -9.82
C GLY A 211 39.00 -31.44 -10.46
N CYS A 212 38.60 -31.37 -11.72
CA CYS A 212 38.17 -32.55 -12.47
C CYS A 212 39.40 -33.23 -13.08
N SER A 213 39.84 -34.33 -12.47
CA SER A 213 40.78 -35.30 -13.01
C SER A 213 40.05 -36.59 -13.35
#